data_2e6847dc433dc19ab5ec083d470347d3
#
_entry.id   2e6847dc433dc19ab5ec083d470347d3
#
_cell.length_a   1.000
_cell.length_b   1.000
_cell.length_c   1.000
_cell.angle_alpha   90.00
_cell.angle_beta   90.00
_cell.angle_gamma   90.00
#
_symmetry.space_group_name_H-M   'P 1'
#
loop_
_entity.id
_entity.type
_entity.pdbx_description
1 polymer ?
#
loop_
_entity_poly.entity_id
_entity_poly.type
_entity_poly.pdbx_seq_one_letter_code
_entity_poly.pdbx_strand_id
1 'polypeptide(L)'
;MVASPKPAAEVTVVTVLAWTVVLDLRSDPDLLTAALIDIPSVSRDERRIADEVEAALREQTGYEVIRNGDAVLARTDLGRPSRVILAGHLDTVPIADNVPARRDADHIYGCGASDMKSGDAVFLHLAATVAEPVHDITLILYDCEEIEASANGLGRIERELPDWLRADVAILGEPSGGYIEAGCQGTLRVVLSVTGTRAHSARSWLGDNAIHKLGPVLDRLASYQGRVVDIDGCTYREGLSAVRVDGGVAGNVIPDAASVMVNFRFAPDRSPRTALDHVHEVFDGLAVDLEQTDVAAGALPGLHHPAAAALVAAADGMVRAKFGWTDVA
;
A
#
# COMPACT_ATOMS: atom_id res chain seq x y z
N MET A 1 -27.07 -2.27 -61.16
CA MET A 1 -27.53 -2.96 -59.93
C MET A 1 -26.98 -2.16 -58.77
N VAL A 2 -27.86 -1.39 -58.09
CA VAL A 2 -27.50 -0.56 -56.96
C VAL A 2 -27.75 -1.44 -55.72
N ALA A 3 -26.70 -1.65 -54.89
CA ALA A 3 -26.81 -2.43 -53.67
C ALA A 3 -27.56 -1.63 -52.59
N SER A 4 -28.58 -2.23 -51.99
CA SER A 4 -29.34 -1.67 -50.88
C SER A 4 -28.47 -1.57 -49.62
N PRO A 5 -28.61 -0.51 -48.78
CA PRO A 5 -27.88 -0.38 -47.54
C PRO A 5 -28.36 -1.43 -46.51
N LYS A 6 -27.41 -2.02 -45.79
CA LYS A 6 -27.67 -2.87 -44.61
C LYS A 6 -28.37 -2.05 -43.51
N PRO A 7 -29.33 -2.64 -42.78
CA PRO A 7 -29.94 -1.96 -41.66
C PRO A 7 -28.90 -1.77 -40.54
N ALA A 8 -28.95 -0.61 -39.88
CA ALA A 8 -28.16 -0.30 -38.70
C ALA A 8 -28.53 -1.26 -37.55
N ALA A 9 -27.51 -1.75 -36.86
CA ALA A 9 -27.74 -2.58 -35.68
C ALA A 9 -28.38 -1.73 -34.56
N GLU A 10 -29.52 -2.20 -34.05
CA GLU A 10 -30.16 -1.65 -32.87
C GLU A 10 -29.20 -1.82 -31.64
N VAL A 11 -28.79 -0.71 -31.09
CA VAL A 11 -28.09 -0.71 -29.82
C VAL A 11 -29.11 -0.91 -28.71
N THR A 12 -29.17 -2.12 -28.16
CA THR A 12 -29.97 -2.40 -26.97
C THR A 12 -29.29 -1.75 -25.79
N VAL A 13 -29.83 -0.63 -25.29
CA VAL A 13 -29.41 -0.02 -24.03
C VAL A 13 -29.94 -0.92 -22.90
N VAL A 14 -29.06 -1.75 -22.35
CA VAL A 14 -29.36 -2.48 -21.11
C VAL A 14 -29.28 -1.48 -19.98
N THR A 15 -30.43 -1.05 -19.47
CA THR A 15 -30.49 -0.29 -18.22
C THR A 15 -30.11 -1.24 -17.09
N VAL A 16 -28.86 -1.15 -16.63
CA VAL A 16 -28.43 -1.82 -15.39
C VAL A 16 -29.19 -1.11 -14.27
N LEU A 17 -30.19 -1.79 -13.71
CA LEU A 17 -30.79 -1.36 -12.45
C LEU A 17 -29.66 -1.33 -11.43
N ALA A 18 -29.30 -0.14 -10.95
CA ALA A 18 -28.37 0.02 -9.87
C ALA A 18 -29.01 -0.62 -8.61
N TRP A 19 -28.58 -1.82 -8.29
CA TRP A 19 -28.91 -2.44 -7.00
C TRP A 19 -28.24 -1.59 -5.94
N THR A 20 -29.03 -0.90 -5.11
CA THR A 20 -28.50 -0.25 -3.91
C THR A 20 -28.13 -1.38 -2.97
N VAL A 21 -26.84 -1.60 -2.77
CA VAL A 21 -26.33 -2.54 -1.77
C VAL A 21 -26.49 -1.81 -0.44
N VAL A 22 -27.44 -2.21 0.37
CA VAL A 22 -27.57 -1.67 1.74
C VAL A 22 -26.59 -2.43 2.63
N LEU A 23 -25.55 -1.75 3.10
CA LEU A 23 -24.60 -2.31 4.05
C LEU A 23 -25.23 -2.40 5.43
N ASP A 24 -25.45 -3.62 5.93
CA ASP A 24 -25.81 -3.86 7.32
C ASP A 24 -24.55 -4.09 8.15
N LEU A 25 -24.10 -3.05 8.86
CA LEU A 25 -22.90 -3.09 9.68
C LEU A 25 -22.99 -4.04 10.89
N ARG A 26 -24.19 -4.52 11.21
CA ARG A 26 -24.43 -5.47 12.32
C ARG A 26 -24.42 -6.92 11.86
N SER A 27 -24.43 -7.17 10.56
CA SER A 27 -24.28 -8.52 10.01
C SER A 27 -22.90 -9.10 10.35
N ASP A 28 -22.76 -10.42 10.26
CA ASP A 28 -21.46 -11.06 10.47
C ASP A 28 -20.42 -10.49 9.51
N PRO A 29 -19.16 -10.29 9.96
CA PRO A 29 -18.11 -9.67 9.13
C PRO A 29 -17.88 -10.36 7.78
N ASP A 30 -18.12 -11.67 7.68
CA ASP A 30 -18.00 -12.41 6.41
C ASP A 30 -19.10 -12.02 5.40
N LEU A 31 -20.33 -11.76 5.88
CA LEU A 31 -21.43 -11.26 5.05
C LEU A 31 -21.17 -9.83 4.62
N LEU A 32 -20.68 -9.00 5.53
CA LEU A 32 -20.33 -7.61 5.24
C LEU A 32 -19.15 -7.53 4.25
N THR A 33 -18.14 -8.40 4.40
CA THR A 33 -17.04 -8.52 3.41
C THR A 33 -17.58 -8.81 2.01
N ALA A 34 -18.49 -9.78 1.87
CA ALA A 34 -19.08 -10.11 0.59
C ALA A 34 -19.85 -8.92 0.00
N ALA A 35 -20.64 -8.21 0.84
CA ALA A 35 -21.37 -7.02 0.42
C ALA A 35 -20.43 -5.88 -0.05
N LEU A 36 -19.31 -5.67 0.62
CA LEU A 36 -18.29 -4.69 0.20
C LEU A 36 -17.62 -5.09 -1.11
N ILE A 37 -17.32 -6.38 -1.33
CA ILE A 37 -16.75 -6.88 -2.60
C ILE A 37 -17.73 -6.63 -3.76
N ASP A 38 -19.04 -6.77 -3.53
CA ASP A 38 -20.08 -6.57 -4.54
C ASP A 38 -20.25 -5.09 -4.97
N ILE A 39 -19.54 -4.18 -4.29
CA ILE A 39 -19.39 -2.79 -4.71
C ILE A 39 -18.00 -2.63 -5.34
N PRO A 40 -17.89 -2.59 -6.69
CA PRO A 40 -16.63 -2.29 -7.36
C PRO A 40 -16.02 -0.98 -6.91
N SER A 41 -14.72 -0.97 -6.64
CA SER A 41 -13.99 0.19 -6.14
C SER A 41 -12.52 0.15 -6.56
N VAL A 42 -12.26 0.01 -7.86
CA VAL A 42 -10.89 0.12 -8.38
C VAL A 42 -10.35 1.51 -8.07
N SER A 43 -9.06 1.60 -7.69
CA SER A 43 -8.41 2.89 -7.37
C SER A 43 -8.80 4.01 -8.33
N ARG A 44 -9.23 5.16 -7.81
CA ARG A 44 -9.83 6.34 -8.46
C ARG A 44 -11.31 6.19 -8.87
N ASP A 45 -11.97 5.09 -8.51
CA ASP A 45 -13.41 4.87 -8.72
C ASP A 45 -14.09 4.37 -7.44
N GLU A 46 -13.73 4.96 -6.29
CA GLU A 46 -14.21 4.56 -4.95
C GLU A 46 -15.48 5.28 -4.52
N ARG A 47 -15.95 6.26 -5.28
CA ARG A 47 -17.08 7.11 -4.89
C ARG A 47 -18.28 6.30 -4.39
N ARG A 48 -18.63 5.24 -5.12
CA ARG A 48 -19.82 4.44 -4.79
C ARG A 48 -19.68 3.70 -3.45
N ILE A 49 -18.56 3.02 -3.23
CA ILE A 49 -18.33 2.31 -1.95
C ILE A 49 -18.26 3.29 -0.79
N ALA A 50 -17.63 4.43 -1.01
CA ALA A 50 -17.53 5.47 0.00
C ALA A 50 -18.91 6.10 0.33
N ASP A 51 -19.79 6.29 -0.65
CA ASP A 51 -21.17 6.79 -0.43
C ASP A 51 -21.99 5.78 0.41
N GLU A 52 -21.91 4.48 0.11
CA GLU A 52 -22.62 3.43 0.85
C GLU A 52 -22.07 3.26 2.28
N VAL A 53 -20.76 3.32 2.45
CA VAL A 53 -20.10 3.25 3.77
C VAL A 53 -20.45 4.48 4.62
N GLU A 54 -20.39 5.69 4.05
CA GLU A 54 -20.76 6.91 4.76
C GLU A 54 -22.23 6.86 5.21
N ALA A 55 -23.14 6.45 4.32
CA ALA A 55 -24.56 6.33 4.63
C ALA A 55 -24.79 5.32 5.77
N ALA A 56 -24.17 4.14 5.70
CA ALA A 56 -24.30 3.10 6.71
C ALA A 56 -23.75 3.55 8.08
N LEU A 57 -22.60 4.22 8.12
CA LEU A 57 -22.00 4.74 9.35
C LEU A 57 -22.92 5.81 10.00
N ARG A 58 -23.47 6.74 9.21
CA ARG A 58 -24.39 7.78 9.70
C ARG A 58 -25.67 7.20 10.24
N GLU A 59 -26.20 6.15 9.61
CA GLU A 59 -27.49 5.55 10.00
C GLU A 59 -27.35 4.60 11.20
N GLN A 60 -26.26 3.82 11.26
CA GLN A 60 -26.17 2.66 12.16
C GLN A 60 -25.23 2.88 13.35
N THR A 61 -24.53 4.01 13.41
CA THR A 61 -23.62 4.35 14.51
C THR A 61 -23.94 5.72 15.11
N GLY A 62 -23.39 6.00 16.30
CA GLY A 62 -23.42 7.33 16.91
C GLY A 62 -22.16 8.16 16.67
N TYR A 63 -21.35 7.80 15.68
CA TYR A 63 -20.08 8.47 15.41
C TYR A 63 -20.28 9.80 14.69
N GLU A 64 -19.39 10.76 14.93
CA GLU A 64 -19.21 11.90 14.02
C GLU A 64 -18.65 11.37 12.70
N VAL A 65 -19.33 11.59 11.57
CA VAL A 65 -18.93 11.09 10.26
C VAL A 65 -18.67 12.26 9.32
N ILE A 66 -17.50 12.28 8.69
CA ILE A 66 -17.13 13.26 7.67
C ILE A 66 -16.62 12.56 6.40
N ARG A 67 -16.61 13.31 5.30
CA ARG A 67 -16.08 12.90 4.01
C ARG A 67 -14.88 13.77 3.62
N ASN A 68 -13.82 13.18 3.06
CA ASN A 68 -12.69 13.89 2.48
C ASN A 68 -12.27 13.21 1.16
N GLY A 69 -12.66 13.78 0.03
CA GLY A 69 -12.58 13.08 -1.26
C GLY A 69 -13.47 11.84 -1.26
N ASP A 70 -12.90 10.67 -1.57
CA ASP A 70 -13.58 9.38 -1.44
C ASP A 70 -13.18 8.62 -0.15
N ALA A 71 -12.42 9.25 0.74
CA ALA A 71 -12.20 8.76 2.09
C ALA A 71 -13.39 9.08 3.02
N VAL A 72 -13.75 8.13 3.89
CA VAL A 72 -14.78 8.25 4.93
C VAL A 72 -14.12 8.16 6.29
N LEU A 73 -14.32 9.18 7.12
CA LEU A 73 -13.78 9.23 8.46
C LEU A 73 -14.95 9.26 9.47
N ALA A 74 -14.82 8.46 10.53
CA ALA A 74 -15.81 8.43 11.60
C ALA A 74 -15.11 8.34 12.95
N ARG A 75 -15.63 9.03 14.00
CA ARG A 75 -15.04 8.97 15.32
C ARG A 75 -16.03 9.10 16.45
N THR A 76 -15.66 8.54 17.60
CA THR A 76 -16.31 8.81 18.89
C THR A 76 -15.65 10.00 19.59
N ASP A 77 -16.40 10.64 20.48
CA ASP A 77 -15.91 11.64 21.42
C ASP A 77 -16.52 11.40 22.80
N LEU A 78 -16.13 10.29 23.42
CA LEU A 78 -16.65 9.82 24.72
C LEU A 78 -15.80 10.29 25.89
N GLY A 79 -14.71 11.01 25.63
CA GLY A 79 -13.78 11.48 26.63
C GLY A 79 -12.99 10.35 27.28
N ARG A 80 -12.68 9.30 26.54
CA ARG A 80 -11.87 8.18 27.02
C ARG A 80 -10.40 8.60 27.18
N PRO A 81 -9.62 7.93 28.05
CA PRO A 81 -8.24 8.31 28.34
C PRO A 81 -7.27 8.09 27.18
N SER A 82 -7.66 7.34 26.17
CA SER A 82 -6.87 7.04 24.98
C SER A 82 -7.75 6.86 23.75
N ARG A 83 -7.14 7.01 22.57
CA ARG A 83 -7.80 6.87 21.26
C ARG A 83 -7.07 5.85 20.41
N VAL A 84 -7.83 5.04 19.71
CA VAL A 84 -7.33 4.06 18.73
C VAL A 84 -7.83 4.45 17.35
N ILE A 85 -6.94 4.50 16.36
CA ILE A 85 -7.30 4.54 14.93
C ILE A 85 -7.46 3.12 14.43
N LEU A 86 -8.55 2.86 13.73
CA LEU A 86 -8.77 1.69 12.89
C LEU A 86 -8.80 2.19 11.44
N ALA A 87 -7.81 1.81 10.64
CA ALA A 87 -7.67 2.31 9.28
C ALA A 87 -7.66 1.19 8.25
N GLY A 88 -8.27 1.44 7.10
CA GLY A 88 -8.27 0.57 5.95
C GLY A 88 -8.55 1.33 4.67
N HIS A 89 -8.27 0.72 3.51
CA HIS A 89 -8.52 1.34 2.22
C HIS A 89 -9.73 0.72 1.51
N LEU A 90 -10.50 1.59 0.85
CA LEU A 90 -11.73 1.21 0.13
C LEU A 90 -11.45 0.73 -1.29
N ASP A 91 -10.30 1.10 -1.85
CA ASP A 91 -9.95 0.75 -3.22
C ASP A 91 -9.42 -0.68 -3.36
N THR A 92 -9.32 -1.10 -4.59
CA THR A 92 -8.76 -2.40 -4.99
C THR A 92 -7.95 -2.24 -6.27
N VAL A 93 -7.08 -3.21 -6.52
CA VAL A 93 -6.49 -3.46 -7.84
C VAL A 93 -7.56 -3.66 -8.92
N PRO A 94 -7.23 -3.60 -10.23
CA PRO A 94 -8.17 -3.87 -11.30
C PRO A 94 -8.88 -5.22 -11.17
N ILE A 95 -10.19 -5.23 -11.41
CA ILE A 95 -11.03 -6.43 -11.36
C ILE A 95 -10.64 -7.41 -12.47
N ALA A 96 -10.52 -8.70 -12.12
CA ALA A 96 -10.13 -9.78 -13.03
C ALA A 96 -11.18 -10.91 -12.99
N ASP A 97 -12.43 -10.61 -13.41
CA ASP A 97 -13.58 -11.53 -13.37
C ASP A 97 -13.89 -12.12 -11.98
N ASN A 98 -13.54 -11.38 -10.92
CA ASN A 98 -13.65 -11.78 -9.52
C ASN A 98 -14.60 -10.88 -8.70
N VAL A 99 -15.59 -10.30 -9.35
CA VAL A 99 -16.77 -9.63 -8.79
C VAL A 99 -17.98 -10.14 -9.56
N PRO A 100 -19.10 -10.52 -8.93
CA PRO A 100 -19.41 -10.41 -7.50
C PRO A 100 -18.66 -11.43 -6.63
N ALA A 101 -18.77 -11.25 -5.31
CA ALA A 101 -18.23 -12.17 -4.30
C ALA A 101 -18.77 -13.58 -4.48
N ARG A 102 -17.92 -14.57 -4.30
CA ARG A 102 -18.32 -15.97 -4.22
C ARG A 102 -17.91 -16.54 -2.87
N ARG A 103 -18.80 -17.28 -2.22
CA ARG A 103 -18.55 -17.89 -0.92
C ARG A 103 -18.69 -19.40 -1.01
N ASP A 104 -17.88 -20.11 -0.27
CA ASP A 104 -18.10 -21.51 0.11
C ASP A 104 -18.11 -21.63 1.65
N ALA A 105 -17.98 -22.85 2.18
CA ALA A 105 -18.07 -23.08 3.62
C ALA A 105 -16.95 -22.38 4.41
N ASP A 106 -15.78 -22.21 3.82
CA ASP A 106 -14.55 -21.83 4.53
C ASP A 106 -13.91 -20.53 3.97
N HIS A 107 -14.34 -20.06 2.77
CA HIS A 107 -13.66 -18.97 2.08
C HIS A 107 -14.63 -17.99 1.42
N ILE A 108 -14.16 -16.75 1.32
CA ILE A 108 -14.75 -15.68 0.50
C ILE A 108 -13.78 -15.37 -0.63
N TYR A 109 -14.28 -15.37 -1.85
CA TYR A 109 -13.51 -15.07 -3.06
C TYR A 109 -14.03 -13.80 -3.69
N GLY A 110 -13.14 -12.88 -4.04
CA GLY A 110 -13.49 -11.64 -4.71
C GLY A 110 -12.36 -10.65 -4.73
N CYS A 111 -12.48 -9.59 -5.54
CA CYS A 111 -11.54 -8.50 -5.58
C CYS A 111 -11.57 -7.74 -4.25
N GLY A 112 -10.42 -7.61 -3.59
CA GLY A 112 -10.34 -7.00 -2.26
C GLY A 112 -10.73 -7.92 -1.10
N ALA A 113 -11.00 -9.23 -1.31
CA ALA A 113 -11.39 -10.13 -0.24
C ALA A 113 -10.36 -10.23 0.89
N SER A 114 -9.08 -10.25 0.56
CA SER A 114 -7.98 -10.20 1.54
C SER A 114 -7.44 -8.80 1.72
N ASP A 115 -7.33 -8.03 0.65
CA ASP A 115 -6.70 -6.73 0.56
C ASP A 115 -7.72 -5.71 0.00
N MET A 116 -8.39 -4.85 0.92
CA MET A 116 -8.46 -5.22 2.35
C MET A 116 -9.90 -5.11 2.88
N LYS A 117 -10.92 -5.34 2.02
CA LYS A 117 -12.35 -5.23 2.39
C LYS A 117 -12.78 -6.12 3.57
N SER A 118 -12.04 -7.21 3.86
CA SER A 118 -12.29 -8.00 5.07
C SER A 118 -11.88 -7.27 6.34
N GLY A 119 -10.78 -6.52 6.30
CA GLY A 119 -10.36 -5.64 7.39
C GLY A 119 -11.38 -4.52 7.62
N ASP A 120 -11.82 -3.86 6.54
CA ASP A 120 -12.85 -2.84 6.59
C ASP A 120 -14.16 -3.36 7.17
N ALA A 121 -14.59 -4.57 6.77
CA ALA A 121 -15.79 -5.19 7.29
C ALA A 121 -15.72 -5.40 8.81
N VAL A 122 -14.59 -5.85 9.32
CA VAL A 122 -14.37 -6.02 10.77
C VAL A 122 -14.47 -4.66 11.48
N PHE A 123 -13.83 -3.62 10.95
CA PHE A 123 -13.84 -2.29 11.56
C PHE A 123 -15.23 -1.64 11.53
N LEU A 124 -15.95 -1.78 10.44
CA LEU A 124 -17.33 -1.31 10.30
C LEU A 124 -18.28 -2.05 11.27
N HIS A 125 -18.12 -3.37 11.38
CA HIS A 125 -18.88 -4.17 12.32
C HIS A 125 -18.61 -3.75 13.78
N LEU A 126 -17.35 -3.55 14.16
CA LEU A 126 -16.97 -3.06 15.49
C LEU A 126 -17.61 -1.70 15.78
N ALA A 127 -17.58 -0.77 14.83
CA ALA A 127 -18.17 0.56 14.98
C ALA A 127 -19.69 0.51 15.28
N ALA A 128 -20.41 -0.47 14.73
CA ALA A 128 -21.84 -0.62 14.91
C ALA A 128 -22.26 -1.49 16.13
N THR A 129 -21.36 -2.37 16.60
CA THR A 129 -21.71 -3.37 17.63
C THR A 129 -21.10 -3.09 18.99
N VAL A 130 -19.96 -2.38 19.07
CA VAL A 130 -19.32 -2.02 20.35
C VAL A 130 -19.92 -0.70 20.86
N ALA A 131 -20.97 -0.81 21.67
CA ALA A 131 -21.73 0.36 22.15
C ALA A 131 -20.93 1.23 23.14
N GLU A 132 -20.08 0.64 23.97
CA GLU A 132 -19.28 1.33 25.00
C GLU A 132 -17.79 0.94 24.88
N PRO A 133 -17.06 1.48 23.89
CA PRO A 133 -15.65 1.18 23.75
C PRO A 133 -14.84 1.76 24.92
N VAL A 134 -13.80 1.04 25.34
CA VAL A 134 -12.92 1.48 26.43
C VAL A 134 -11.94 2.58 26.00
N HIS A 135 -11.74 2.74 24.71
CA HIS A 135 -10.97 3.80 24.05
C HIS A 135 -11.89 4.66 23.19
N ASP A 136 -11.58 5.91 22.96
CA ASP A 136 -12.15 6.62 21.82
C ASP A 136 -11.65 6.01 20.51
N ILE A 137 -12.52 5.87 19.53
CA ILE A 137 -12.22 5.24 18.24
C ILE A 137 -12.26 6.29 17.14
N THR A 138 -11.28 6.26 16.27
CA THR A 138 -11.32 6.91 14.96
C THR A 138 -11.24 5.83 13.88
N LEU A 139 -12.24 5.75 13.03
CA LEU A 139 -12.25 4.91 11.84
C LEU A 139 -11.85 5.76 10.65
N ILE A 140 -10.91 5.29 9.84
CA ILE A 140 -10.44 5.95 8.62
C ILE A 140 -10.47 4.93 7.50
N LEU A 141 -11.41 5.09 6.56
CA LEU A 141 -11.52 4.27 5.37
C LEU A 141 -11.15 5.16 4.18
N TYR A 142 -9.95 4.97 3.63
CA TYR A 142 -9.35 5.91 2.68
C TYR A 142 -9.30 5.34 1.26
N ASP A 143 -9.03 6.19 0.31
CA ASP A 143 -9.00 5.92 -1.13
C ASP A 143 -7.57 5.87 -1.66
N CYS A 144 -7.38 5.19 -2.81
CA CYS A 144 -6.15 5.20 -3.61
C CYS A 144 -4.89 4.68 -2.89
N GLU A 145 -5.00 3.58 -2.10
CA GLU A 145 -3.83 2.92 -1.51
C GLU A 145 -3.00 2.18 -2.56
N GLU A 146 -3.67 1.45 -3.45
CA GLU A 146 -3.11 0.47 -4.39
C GLU A 146 -2.37 1.09 -5.60
N ILE A 147 -2.19 2.41 -5.59
CA ILE A 147 -1.54 3.15 -6.68
C ILE A 147 -0.41 4.04 -6.15
N GLU A 148 -0.02 5.09 -6.90
CA GLU A 148 1.08 5.96 -6.49
C GLU A 148 0.78 6.75 -5.20
N ALA A 149 1.75 6.87 -4.30
CA ALA A 149 1.62 7.55 -3.00
C ALA A 149 1.09 8.98 -3.08
N SER A 150 1.29 9.68 -4.21
CA SER A 150 0.75 11.03 -4.42
C SER A 150 -0.77 11.09 -4.51
N ALA A 151 -1.42 9.97 -4.82
CA ALA A 151 -2.87 9.84 -4.89
C ALA A 151 -3.49 9.35 -3.57
N ASN A 152 -2.71 8.74 -2.69
CA ASN A 152 -3.16 8.11 -1.44
C ASN A 152 -3.94 9.08 -0.54
N GLY A 153 -5.13 8.63 -0.13
CA GLY A 153 -6.07 9.40 0.69
C GLY A 153 -5.53 9.78 2.06
N LEU A 154 -4.70 8.94 2.70
CA LEU A 154 -4.08 9.27 3.99
C LEU A 154 -3.17 10.48 3.91
N GLY A 155 -2.37 10.60 2.86
CA GLY A 155 -1.53 11.78 2.65
C GLY A 155 -2.35 13.06 2.43
N ARG A 156 -3.56 12.97 1.88
CA ARG A 156 -4.51 14.09 1.80
C ARG A 156 -5.09 14.42 3.18
N ILE A 157 -5.51 13.41 3.94
CA ILE A 157 -6.03 13.57 5.30
C ILE A 157 -4.97 14.19 6.22
N GLU A 158 -3.71 13.76 6.12
CA GLU A 158 -2.59 14.35 6.88
C GLU A 158 -2.46 15.87 6.67
N ARG A 159 -2.60 16.32 5.44
CA ARG A 159 -2.49 17.75 5.11
C ARG A 159 -3.72 18.56 5.50
N GLU A 160 -4.93 18.00 5.34
CA GLU A 160 -6.18 18.75 5.45
C GLU A 160 -6.86 18.57 6.80
N LEU A 161 -6.71 17.39 7.42
CA LEU A 161 -7.41 16.97 8.64
C LEU A 161 -6.46 16.33 9.67
N PRO A 162 -5.28 16.92 9.99
CA PRO A 162 -4.26 16.29 10.82
C PRO A 162 -4.75 15.89 12.21
N ASP A 163 -5.79 16.55 12.74
CA ASP A 163 -6.36 16.22 14.05
C ASP A 163 -7.09 14.87 14.06
N TRP A 164 -7.50 14.35 12.89
CA TRP A 164 -8.11 13.04 12.76
C TRP A 164 -7.09 11.89 12.82
N LEU A 165 -5.81 12.19 12.63
CA LEU A 165 -4.71 11.22 12.71
C LEU A 165 -4.06 11.17 14.11
N ARG A 166 -4.61 11.91 15.11
CA ARG A 166 -4.09 11.89 16.48
C ARG A 166 -4.68 10.73 17.25
N ALA A 167 -3.85 9.77 17.64
CA ALA A 167 -4.21 8.62 18.45
C ALA A 167 -3.00 8.09 19.23
N ASP A 168 -3.27 7.20 20.18
CA ASP A 168 -2.24 6.49 20.94
C ASP A 168 -1.75 5.24 20.21
N VAL A 169 -2.62 4.63 19.41
CA VAL A 169 -2.33 3.45 18.59
C VAL A 169 -3.12 3.53 17.28
N ALA A 170 -2.51 3.12 16.19
CA ALA A 170 -3.16 2.90 14.91
C ALA A 170 -3.07 1.40 14.53
N ILE A 171 -4.18 0.85 14.05
CA ILE A 171 -4.30 -0.52 13.56
C ILE A 171 -4.78 -0.44 12.13
N LEU A 172 -3.99 -0.97 11.18
CA LEU A 172 -4.39 -1.16 9.80
C LEU A 172 -4.96 -2.57 9.64
N GLY A 173 -6.08 -2.69 8.95
CA GLY A 173 -6.77 -3.96 8.70
C GLY A 173 -6.18 -4.80 7.56
N GLU A 174 -4.93 -4.56 7.21
CA GLU A 174 -4.17 -5.23 6.17
C GLU A 174 -4.03 -6.75 6.38
N PRO A 175 -3.88 -7.55 5.30
CA PRO A 175 -3.72 -9.00 5.42
C PRO A 175 -2.40 -9.37 6.10
N SER A 176 -2.48 -10.01 7.25
CA SER A 176 -1.33 -10.38 8.06
C SER A 176 -1.21 -11.89 8.35
N GLY A 177 -2.13 -12.70 7.79
CA GLY A 177 -2.17 -14.15 8.06
C GLY A 177 -2.46 -14.47 9.53
N GLY A 178 -3.19 -13.61 10.24
CA GLY A 178 -3.58 -13.81 11.63
C GLY A 178 -2.53 -13.37 12.66
N TYR A 179 -1.45 -12.71 12.23
CA TYR A 179 -0.44 -12.14 13.12
C TYR A 179 -0.66 -10.64 13.31
N ILE A 180 -0.20 -10.11 14.44
CA ILE A 180 0.05 -8.68 14.57
C ILE A 180 1.40 -8.41 13.88
N GLU A 181 1.37 -7.66 12.79
CA GLU A 181 2.58 -7.16 12.15
C GLU A 181 2.91 -5.77 12.71
N ALA A 182 4.00 -5.68 13.46
CA ALA A 182 4.36 -4.47 14.19
C ALA A 182 5.38 -3.63 13.41
N GLY A 183 5.10 -2.34 13.31
CA GLY A 183 5.89 -1.41 12.51
C GLY A 183 5.95 -1.80 11.03
N CYS A 184 6.86 -1.22 10.29
CA CYS A 184 7.18 -1.65 8.92
C CYS A 184 8.56 -1.16 8.49
N GLN A 185 9.15 -1.81 7.48
CA GLN A 185 10.39 -1.35 6.88
C GLN A 185 10.16 -0.08 6.04
N GLY A 186 11.16 0.80 6.02
CA GLY A 186 11.21 1.87 5.04
C GLY A 186 11.64 1.35 3.65
N THR A 187 11.38 2.15 2.64
CA THR A 187 11.78 1.89 1.26
C THR A 187 12.49 3.10 0.67
N LEU A 188 13.55 2.85 -0.09
CA LEU A 188 14.27 3.87 -0.84
C LEU A 188 14.56 3.31 -2.23
N ARG A 189 14.31 4.11 -3.26
CA ARG A 189 14.61 3.74 -4.63
C ARG A 189 15.57 4.76 -5.23
N VAL A 190 16.66 4.26 -5.81
CA VAL A 190 17.65 5.08 -6.50
C VAL A 190 17.91 4.55 -7.90
N VAL A 191 18.33 5.43 -8.80
CA VAL A 191 18.84 5.08 -10.13
C VAL A 191 20.31 5.42 -10.16
N LEU A 192 21.14 4.43 -10.47
CA LEU A 192 22.57 4.59 -10.72
C LEU A 192 22.80 4.60 -12.22
N SER A 193 23.35 5.69 -12.74
CA SER A 193 23.56 5.91 -14.16
C SER A 193 25.06 6.00 -14.49
N VAL A 194 25.43 5.49 -15.64
CA VAL A 194 26.78 5.56 -16.18
C VAL A 194 26.76 5.98 -17.65
N THR A 195 27.77 6.74 -18.04
CA THR A 195 27.96 7.19 -19.42
C THR A 195 29.20 6.56 -20.05
N GLY A 196 29.15 6.40 -21.34
CA GLY A 196 30.23 5.87 -22.15
C GLY A 196 30.40 6.64 -23.45
N THR A 197 30.94 5.97 -24.46
CA THR A 197 31.12 6.53 -25.80
C THR A 197 30.57 5.57 -26.84
N ARG A 198 29.65 6.05 -27.65
CA ARG A 198 29.00 5.25 -28.70
C ARG A 198 29.97 4.95 -29.84
N ALA A 199 30.00 3.70 -30.31
CA ALA A 199 30.76 3.25 -31.46
C ALA A 199 30.10 2.04 -32.12
N HIS A 200 30.49 1.74 -33.35
CA HIS A 200 30.10 0.48 -34.01
C HIS A 200 30.82 -0.69 -33.33
N SER A 201 30.14 -1.79 -33.01
CA SER A 201 30.70 -2.95 -32.30
C SER A 201 31.86 -3.62 -33.03
N ALA A 202 31.90 -3.53 -34.38
CA ALA A 202 33.06 -4.00 -35.20
C ALA A 202 34.33 -3.15 -35.00
N ARG A 203 34.22 -1.99 -34.33
CA ARG A 203 35.35 -1.10 -33.98
C ARG A 203 35.26 -0.72 -32.50
N SER A 204 35.12 -1.72 -31.64
CA SER A 204 34.86 -1.57 -30.21
C SER A 204 35.92 -0.70 -29.50
N TRP A 205 37.16 -0.66 -30.01
CA TRP A 205 38.22 0.19 -29.45
C TRP A 205 38.03 1.70 -29.62
N LEU A 206 37.01 2.13 -30.38
CA LEU A 206 36.63 3.54 -30.53
C LEU A 206 35.51 3.95 -29.57
N GLY A 207 34.96 2.98 -28.84
CA GLY A 207 33.88 3.19 -27.91
C GLY A 207 34.28 2.92 -26.45
N ASP A 208 33.39 3.35 -25.55
CA ASP A 208 33.49 3.04 -24.13
C ASP A 208 32.11 2.55 -23.67
N ASN A 209 32.02 1.26 -23.31
CA ASN A 209 30.75 0.56 -23.12
C ASN A 209 30.14 0.87 -21.76
N ALA A 210 29.05 1.63 -21.73
CA ALA A 210 28.33 1.98 -20.50
C ALA A 210 27.77 0.74 -19.77
N ILE A 211 27.29 -0.28 -20.49
CA ILE A 211 26.81 -1.52 -19.83
C ILE A 211 27.93 -2.21 -19.06
N HIS A 212 29.13 -2.27 -19.61
CA HIS A 212 30.29 -2.88 -18.91
C HIS A 212 30.63 -2.10 -17.63
N LYS A 213 30.42 -0.79 -17.60
CA LYS A 213 30.65 0.05 -16.41
C LYS A 213 29.69 -0.22 -15.27
N LEU A 214 28.52 -0.83 -15.52
CA LEU A 214 27.61 -1.28 -14.45
C LEU A 214 28.14 -2.52 -13.71
N GLY A 215 29.11 -3.26 -14.26
CA GLY A 215 29.66 -4.47 -13.64
C GLY A 215 30.02 -4.27 -12.16
N PRO A 216 30.84 -3.29 -11.78
CA PRO A 216 31.20 -3.04 -10.38
C PRO A 216 30.01 -2.70 -9.48
N VAL A 217 28.95 -2.07 -10.01
CA VAL A 217 27.72 -1.79 -9.27
C VAL A 217 26.98 -3.10 -8.96
N LEU A 218 26.84 -3.96 -9.97
CA LEU A 218 26.17 -5.26 -9.82
C LEU A 218 26.96 -6.20 -8.91
N ASP A 219 28.30 -6.17 -8.95
CA ASP A 219 29.17 -6.94 -8.06
C ASP A 219 28.97 -6.51 -6.60
N ARG A 220 28.86 -5.21 -6.32
CA ARG A 220 28.57 -4.71 -4.96
C ARG A 220 27.20 -5.14 -4.49
N LEU A 221 26.19 -5.08 -5.35
CA LEU A 221 24.84 -5.55 -5.01
C LEU A 221 24.81 -7.06 -4.76
N ALA A 222 25.51 -7.85 -5.59
CA ALA A 222 25.57 -9.31 -5.44
C ALA A 222 26.28 -9.73 -4.14
N SER A 223 27.22 -8.93 -3.64
CA SER A 223 27.97 -9.18 -2.41
C SER A 223 27.38 -8.48 -1.18
N TYR A 224 26.34 -7.67 -1.35
CA TYR A 224 25.74 -6.91 -0.26
C TYR A 224 25.16 -7.81 0.82
N GLN A 225 25.47 -7.49 2.08
CA GLN A 225 24.91 -8.15 3.26
C GLN A 225 24.09 -7.14 4.04
N GLY A 226 22.78 -7.31 3.98
CA GLY A 226 21.85 -6.47 4.73
C GLY A 226 21.99 -6.67 6.23
N ARG A 227 21.81 -5.59 6.98
CA ARG A 227 21.78 -5.61 8.44
C ARG A 227 20.55 -6.39 8.93
N VAL A 228 20.74 -7.16 9.99
CA VAL A 228 19.63 -7.78 10.75
C VAL A 228 19.52 -7.04 12.07
N VAL A 229 18.34 -6.51 12.36
CA VAL A 229 18.10 -5.65 13.53
C VAL A 229 16.92 -6.19 14.31
N ASP A 230 17.08 -6.33 15.62
CA ASP A 230 15.98 -6.59 16.56
C ASP A 230 15.54 -5.28 17.19
N ILE A 231 14.25 -4.96 17.08
CA ILE A 231 13.62 -3.77 17.66
C ILE A 231 12.36 -4.23 18.37
N ASP A 232 12.29 -4.07 19.67
CA ASP A 232 11.14 -4.47 20.51
C ASP A 232 10.73 -5.95 20.31
N GLY A 233 11.69 -6.84 20.06
CA GLY A 233 11.43 -8.26 19.78
C GLY A 233 10.99 -8.56 18.35
N CYS A 234 10.93 -7.56 17.48
CA CYS A 234 10.67 -7.69 16.05
C CYS A 234 11.98 -7.68 15.26
N THR A 235 12.29 -8.76 14.54
CA THR A 235 13.51 -8.86 13.75
C THR A 235 13.30 -8.36 12.33
N TYR A 236 13.94 -7.25 11.97
CA TYR A 236 13.96 -6.68 10.62
C TYR A 236 15.21 -7.10 9.85
N ARG A 237 15.08 -7.31 8.54
CA ARG A 237 16.19 -7.66 7.65
C ARG A 237 16.27 -6.65 6.52
N GLU A 238 17.38 -5.90 6.45
CA GLU A 238 17.60 -4.97 5.34
C GLU A 238 17.98 -5.72 4.06
N GLY A 239 17.64 -5.13 2.91
CA GLY A 239 17.95 -5.69 1.61
C GLY A 239 18.14 -4.60 0.57
N LEU A 240 19.25 -4.67 -0.18
CA LEU A 240 19.57 -3.75 -1.27
C LEU A 240 19.66 -4.56 -2.56
N SER A 241 18.74 -4.30 -3.51
CA SER A 241 18.58 -5.14 -4.70
C SER A 241 18.43 -4.34 -5.97
N ALA A 242 19.11 -4.75 -7.05
CA ALA A 242 18.79 -4.29 -8.39
C ALA A 242 17.40 -4.81 -8.78
N VAL A 243 16.51 -3.92 -9.19
CA VAL A 243 15.13 -4.27 -9.61
C VAL A 243 14.87 -4.02 -11.09
N ARG A 244 15.78 -3.27 -11.74
CA ARG A 244 15.72 -3.00 -13.18
C ARG A 244 17.09 -2.60 -13.70
N VAL A 245 17.43 -3.03 -14.93
CA VAL A 245 18.62 -2.60 -15.66
C VAL A 245 18.19 -2.17 -17.06
N ASP A 246 18.66 -1.00 -17.49
CA ASP A 246 18.41 -0.47 -18.82
C ASP A 246 19.73 -0.14 -19.50
N GLY A 247 19.82 -0.43 -20.83
CA GLY A 247 21.00 -0.11 -21.63
C GLY A 247 20.95 -0.72 -23.02
N GLY A 248 21.68 -0.08 -23.96
CA GLY A 248 21.74 -0.52 -25.35
C GLY A 248 20.66 0.10 -26.23
N VAL A 249 21.00 0.28 -27.50
CA VAL A 249 20.11 0.88 -28.53
C VAL A 249 19.97 0.00 -29.78
N ALA A 250 21.00 -0.78 -30.12
CA ALA A 250 20.99 -1.71 -31.26
C ALA A 250 22.10 -2.78 -31.09
N GLY A 251 21.92 -3.95 -31.72
CA GLY A 251 22.81 -5.10 -31.53
C GLY A 251 24.23 -4.93 -32.07
N ASN A 252 24.50 -3.90 -32.87
CA ASN A 252 25.80 -3.57 -33.44
C ASN A 252 26.39 -2.24 -32.95
N VAL A 253 25.86 -1.69 -31.84
CA VAL A 253 26.26 -0.39 -31.26
C VAL A 253 26.79 -0.61 -29.85
N ILE A 254 28.00 -0.10 -29.57
CA ILE A 254 28.52 0.04 -28.20
C ILE A 254 27.66 1.10 -27.50
N PRO A 255 26.95 0.77 -26.39
CA PRO A 255 26.08 1.71 -25.71
C PRO A 255 26.87 2.79 -24.98
N ASP A 256 26.38 4.02 -25.08
CA ASP A 256 26.91 5.22 -24.44
C ASP A 256 26.17 5.61 -23.16
N ALA A 257 25.11 4.90 -22.81
CA ALA A 257 24.40 5.06 -21.56
C ALA A 257 23.88 3.71 -21.04
N ALA A 258 23.89 3.55 -19.75
CA ALA A 258 23.25 2.43 -19.05
C ALA A 258 22.88 2.87 -17.62
N SER A 259 21.86 2.23 -17.04
CA SER A 259 21.43 2.51 -15.68
C SER A 259 20.93 1.24 -14.98
N VAL A 260 20.97 1.26 -13.65
CA VAL A 260 20.36 0.25 -12.80
C VAL A 260 19.50 0.93 -11.74
N MET A 261 18.26 0.48 -11.60
CA MET A 261 17.37 0.88 -10.52
C MET A 261 17.58 -0.06 -9.35
N VAL A 262 17.85 0.50 -8.19
CA VAL A 262 18.10 -0.21 -6.94
C VAL A 262 17.02 0.14 -5.93
N ASN A 263 16.46 -0.87 -5.30
CA ASN A 263 15.57 -0.71 -4.16
C ASN A 263 16.27 -1.12 -2.88
N PHE A 264 16.23 -0.24 -1.87
CA PHE A 264 16.71 -0.51 -0.52
C PHE A 264 15.52 -0.62 0.42
N ARG A 265 15.36 -1.78 1.04
CA ARG A 265 14.45 -2.01 2.15
C ARG A 265 15.24 -1.90 3.43
N PHE A 266 14.94 -0.90 4.25
CA PHE A 266 15.73 -0.61 5.46
C PHE A 266 14.88 -0.74 6.73
N ALA A 267 15.56 -1.09 7.83
CA ALA A 267 14.92 -1.22 9.14
C ALA A 267 14.42 0.13 9.66
N PRO A 268 13.31 0.17 10.42
CA PRO A 268 12.65 1.42 10.80
C PRO A 268 13.43 2.31 11.78
N ASP A 269 14.58 1.84 12.28
CA ASP A 269 15.51 2.66 13.07
C ASP A 269 16.39 3.58 12.21
N ARG A 270 16.35 3.42 10.86
CA ARG A 270 16.94 4.37 9.93
C ARG A 270 15.92 5.44 9.53
N SER A 271 16.36 6.69 9.46
CA SER A 271 15.63 7.74 8.75
C SER A 271 15.84 7.61 7.23
N PRO A 272 14.98 8.20 6.38
CA PRO A 272 15.22 8.31 4.94
C PRO A 272 16.60 8.85 4.59
N ARG A 273 17.09 9.85 5.35
CA ARG A 273 18.41 10.42 5.16
C ARG A 273 19.53 9.42 5.42
N THR A 274 19.50 8.73 6.57
CA THR A 274 20.54 7.74 6.91
C THR A 274 20.47 6.51 6.03
N ALA A 275 19.32 6.20 5.44
CA ALA A 275 19.18 5.16 4.43
C ALA A 275 19.86 5.58 3.11
N LEU A 276 19.67 6.84 2.68
CA LEU A 276 20.34 7.38 1.48
C LEU A 276 21.86 7.48 1.69
N ASP A 277 22.31 7.97 2.85
CA ASP A 277 23.73 8.04 3.20
C ASP A 277 24.38 6.64 3.11
N HIS A 278 23.69 5.61 3.61
CA HIS A 278 24.15 4.22 3.50
C HIS A 278 24.27 3.73 2.05
N VAL A 279 23.31 4.08 1.20
CA VAL A 279 23.39 3.72 -0.23
C VAL A 279 24.56 4.42 -0.90
N HIS A 280 24.83 5.68 -0.58
CA HIS A 280 26.04 6.39 -1.05
C HIS A 280 27.32 5.69 -0.59
N GLU A 281 27.41 5.25 0.67
CA GLU A 281 28.55 4.50 1.20
C GLU A 281 28.77 3.19 0.45
N VAL A 282 27.70 2.45 0.14
CA VAL A 282 27.79 1.19 -0.60
C VAL A 282 28.41 1.40 -1.98
N PHE A 283 28.12 2.50 -2.67
CA PHE A 283 28.62 2.78 -4.01
C PHE A 283 29.78 3.78 -4.04
N ASP A 284 30.34 4.14 -2.88
CA ASP A 284 31.47 5.05 -2.81
C ASP A 284 32.66 4.60 -3.66
N GLY A 285 33.31 5.56 -4.30
CA GLY A 285 34.44 5.33 -5.20
C GLY A 285 34.10 4.72 -6.57
N LEU A 286 32.81 4.46 -6.88
CA LEU A 286 32.39 4.11 -8.23
C LEU A 286 32.06 5.38 -9.04
N ALA A 287 32.43 5.36 -10.33
CA ALA A 287 32.13 6.47 -11.25
C ALA A 287 30.67 6.35 -11.76
N VAL A 288 29.70 6.66 -10.91
CA VAL A 288 28.27 6.59 -11.20
C VAL A 288 27.58 7.86 -10.72
N ASP A 289 26.53 8.28 -11.44
CA ASP A 289 25.59 9.30 -10.99
C ASP A 289 24.45 8.60 -10.24
N LEU A 290 24.17 9.02 -8.99
CA LEU A 290 23.12 8.46 -8.16
C LEU A 290 22.00 9.49 -8.01
N GLU A 291 20.79 9.09 -8.41
CA GLU A 291 19.56 9.89 -8.27
C GLU A 291 18.55 9.14 -7.40
N GLN A 292 18.06 9.80 -6.33
CA GLN A 292 16.94 9.29 -5.55
C GLN A 292 15.64 9.54 -6.31
N THR A 293 14.86 8.49 -6.54
CA THR A 293 13.57 8.58 -7.26
C THR A 293 12.37 8.40 -6.35
N ASP A 294 12.54 7.73 -5.20
CA ASP A 294 11.44 7.46 -4.27
C ASP A 294 11.99 7.17 -2.87
N VAL A 295 11.26 7.57 -1.83
CA VAL A 295 11.60 7.24 -0.44
C VAL A 295 10.38 7.34 0.47
N ALA A 296 10.22 6.33 1.34
CA ALA A 296 9.28 6.38 2.45
C ALA A 296 9.94 5.86 3.73
N ALA A 297 9.70 6.54 4.84
CA ALA A 297 10.18 6.12 6.15
C ALA A 297 9.54 4.80 6.56
N GLY A 298 10.20 4.03 7.41
CA GLY A 298 9.58 2.93 8.14
C GLY A 298 8.90 3.43 9.42
N ALA A 299 8.08 2.56 10.02
CA ALA A 299 7.50 2.78 11.34
C ALA A 299 8.11 1.84 12.37
N LEU A 300 8.45 2.36 13.54
CA LEU A 300 8.90 1.56 14.69
C LEU A 300 7.73 0.67 15.19
N PRO A 301 8.02 -0.53 15.72
CA PRO A 301 6.96 -1.45 16.20
C PRO A 301 6.09 -0.86 17.31
N GLY A 302 6.65 -0.04 18.20
CA GLY A 302 5.90 0.61 19.26
C GLY A 302 5.28 -0.33 20.31
N LEU A 303 5.76 -1.57 20.42
CA LEU A 303 5.16 -2.61 21.27
C LEU A 303 5.25 -2.31 22.79
N HIS A 304 6.08 -1.36 23.18
CA HIS A 304 6.17 -0.89 24.58
C HIS A 304 5.01 0.03 24.98
N HIS A 305 4.23 0.54 24.03
CA HIS A 305 3.06 1.34 24.36
C HIS A 305 1.98 0.48 25.03
N PRO A 306 1.37 0.93 26.16
CA PRO A 306 0.41 0.10 26.91
C PRO A 306 -0.77 -0.41 26.07
N ALA A 307 -1.28 0.38 25.13
CA ALA A 307 -2.38 -0.05 24.25
C ALA A 307 -1.91 -1.13 23.26
N ALA A 308 -0.69 -1.05 22.71
CA ALA A 308 -0.11 -2.10 21.89
C ALA A 308 0.11 -3.39 22.67
N ALA A 309 0.63 -3.28 23.89
CA ALA A 309 0.83 -4.43 24.78
C ALA A 309 -0.50 -5.15 25.09
N ALA A 310 -1.60 -4.42 25.28
CA ALA A 310 -2.92 -5.01 25.49
C ALA A 310 -3.42 -5.76 24.26
N LEU A 311 -3.22 -5.22 23.05
CA LEU A 311 -3.55 -5.89 21.79
C LEU A 311 -2.72 -7.18 21.60
N VAL A 312 -1.41 -7.12 21.85
CA VAL A 312 -0.51 -8.28 21.78
C VAL A 312 -0.94 -9.40 22.74
N ALA A 313 -1.32 -9.02 23.96
CA ALA A 313 -1.82 -9.99 24.95
C ALA A 313 -3.13 -10.63 24.50
N ALA A 314 -4.04 -9.86 23.90
CA ALA A 314 -5.31 -10.37 23.38
C ALA A 314 -5.13 -11.31 22.17
N ALA A 315 -4.01 -11.18 21.43
CA ALA A 315 -3.64 -12.04 20.31
C ALA A 315 -2.67 -13.18 20.69
N ASP A 316 -2.65 -13.59 21.95
CA ASP A 316 -1.78 -14.66 22.46
C ASP A 316 -0.28 -14.47 22.11
N GLY A 317 0.17 -13.25 21.96
CA GLY A 317 1.55 -12.91 21.65
C GLY A 317 2.00 -13.22 20.20
N MET A 318 1.08 -13.45 19.28
CA MET A 318 1.39 -13.67 17.85
C MET A 318 1.78 -12.35 17.17
N VAL A 319 3.05 -11.96 17.35
CA VAL A 319 3.62 -10.72 16.82
C VAL A 319 4.82 -11.02 15.94
N ARG A 320 4.98 -10.27 14.87
CA ARG A 320 6.17 -10.29 14.01
C ARG A 320 6.45 -8.93 13.37
N ALA A 321 7.66 -8.76 12.82
CA ALA A 321 8.00 -7.60 12.04
C ALA A 321 7.26 -7.59 10.68
N LYS A 322 6.79 -6.44 10.22
CA LYS A 322 6.34 -6.24 8.83
C LYS A 322 7.55 -6.01 7.92
N PHE A 323 7.71 -6.84 6.90
CA PHE A 323 8.80 -6.73 5.93
C PHE A 323 8.48 -5.81 4.73
N GLY A 324 7.23 -5.53 4.44
CA GLY A 324 6.80 -4.53 3.48
C GLY A 324 6.74 -3.14 4.11
N TRP A 325 6.72 -2.11 3.27
CA TRP A 325 6.22 -0.80 3.68
C TRP A 325 4.69 -0.83 3.65
N THR A 326 4.06 -0.14 4.57
CA THR A 326 2.61 0.10 4.59
C THR A 326 2.33 1.47 5.17
N ASP A 327 1.10 1.92 5.02
CA ASP A 327 0.61 3.22 5.48
C ASP A 327 0.63 3.40 7.02
N VAL A 328 1.02 2.39 7.79
CA VAL A 328 1.30 2.54 9.24
C VAL A 328 2.47 3.51 9.50
N ALA A 329 3.30 3.74 8.48
CA ALA A 329 4.42 4.69 8.54
C ALA A 329 3.99 6.15 8.37
#